data_1dbcb7cb55f9175ceba66e3dd06e3f70
#
_entry.id   1dbcb7cb55f9175ceba66e3dd06e3f70
#
_cell.length_a   1.000
_cell.length_b   1.000
_cell.length_c   1.000
_cell.angle_alpha   90.00
_cell.angle_beta   90.00
_cell.angle_gamma   90.00
#
_symmetry.space_group_name_H-M   'P 1'
#
loop_
_entity.id
_entity.type
_entity.pdbx_description
1 polymer ?
#
loop_
_entity_poly.entity_id
_entity_poly.type
_entity_poly.pdbx_seq_one_letter_code
_entity_poly.pdbx_strand_id
1 'polypeptide(L)'
;PERLESIINNTKYPVQFIFAGKAHPRDNEGKELIKQLFQFASKAEVRDKIVFLEDYDMHLARHLLQGADAWLNTPRRPLEACGTSGIKAAINGVLNVSILDGWWCEGYSKERGWRIGNGEEYEDLGYQDTVESQALYNALENEVIPCFYERKNGNRPGNWLKKMKASMKMAMEYFCSLRMVSDYEKQYYIPAARRWEELLAEEAEEAEEAEEH
;
A
#
# COMPACT_ATOMS: atom_id res chain seq x y z
N PRO A 1 -3.19 -18.79 -13.26
CA PRO A 1 -1.90 -19.53 -13.17
C PRO A 1 -1.01 -19.28 -14.38
N GLU A 2 -1.49 -19.49 -15.61
CA GLU A 2 -0.69 -19.43 -16.86
C GLU A 2 0.02 -18.07 -17.06
N ARG A 3 -0.64 -16.95 -16.80
CA ARG A 3 -0.03 -15.61 -16.94
C ARG A 3 1.08 -15.40 -15.91
N LEU A 4 0.87 -15.82 -14.66
CA LEU A 4 1.91 -15.74 -13.63
C LEU A 4 3.13 -16.57 -14.03
N GLU A 5 2.90 -17.80 -14.49
CA GLU A 5 3.99 -18.67 -14.99
C GLU A 5 4.74 -18.04 -16.16
N SER A 6 4.04 -17.39 -17.10
CA SER A 6 4.66 -16.65 -18.19
C SER A 6 5.55 -15.50 -17.71
N ILE A 7 5.10 -14.73 -16.68
CA ILE A 7 5.87 -13.63 -16.11
C ILE A 7 7.13 -14.15 -15.43
N ILE A 8 7.01 -15.13 -14.55
CA ILE A 8 8.13 -15.63 -13.74
C ILE A 8 9.14 -16.44 -14.55
N ASN A 9 8.72 -17.04 -15.66
CA ASN A 9 9.60 -17.80 -16.56
C ASN A 9 10.23 -16.97 -17.67
N ASN A 10 9.98 -15.65 -17.68
CA ASN A 10 10.56 -14.75 -18.64
C ASN A 10 12.06 -14.50 -18.34
N THR A 11 12.94 -15.16 -19.08
CA THR A 11 14.41 -15.03 -18.90
C THR A 11 14.96 -13.70 -19.36
N LYS A 12 14.25 -12.97 -20.20
CA LYS A 12 14.67 -11.64 -20.69
C LYS A 12 14.40 -10.55 -19.64
N TYR A 13 13.32 -10.71 -18.89
CA TYR A 13 12.87 -9.79 -17.87
C TYR A 13 12.56 -10.56 -16.57
N PRO A 14 13.61 -11.04 -15.87
CA PRO A 14 13.40 -11.87 -14.68
C PRO A 14 12.68 -11.13 -13.58
N VAL A 15 11.67 -11.78 -12.99
CA VAL A 15 10.86 -11.27 -11.89
C VAL A 15 10.84 -12.29 -10.77
N GLN A 16 10.94 -11.82 -9.53
CA GLN A 16 10.71 -12.61 -8.33
C GLN A 16 9.57 -12.00 -7.53
N PHE A 17 8.73 -12.86 -6.97
CA PHE A 17 7.69 -12.49 -6.01
C PHE A 17 8.09 -12.98 -4.63
N ILE A 18 8.16 -12.05 -3.68
CA ILE A 18 8.45 -12.36 -2.28
C ILE A 18 7.21 -12.07 -1.47
N PHE A 19 6.70 -13.08 -0.80
CA PHE A 19 5.57 -12.98 0.10
C PHE A 19 6.03 -13.16 1.53
N ALA A 20 5.48 -12.36 2.43
CA ALA A 20 5.71 -12.51 3.86
C ALA A 20 4.45 -12.06 4.61
N GLY A 21 4.06 -12.79 5.63
CA GLY A 21 2.86 -12.46 6.38
C GLY A 21 2.48 -13.52 7.39
N LYS A 22 1.53 -13.17 8.24
CA LYS A 22 0.91 -14.06 9.23
C LYS A 22 -0.59 -13.84 9.21
N ALA A 23 -1.35 -14.92 9.19
CA ALA A 23 -2.79 -14.85 9.40
C ALA A 23 -3.11 -14.79 10.91
N HIS A 24 -4.17 -14.06 11.27
CA HIS A 24 -4.67 -14.09 12.64
C HIS A 24 -5.06 -15.52 13.05
N PRO A 25 -4.89 -15.94 14.32
CA PRO A 25 -5.21 -17.29 14.78
C PRO A 25 -6.64 -17.76 14.45
N ARG A 26 -7.60 -16.85 14.31
CA ARG A 26 -9.00 -17.15 13.94
C ARG A 26 -9.31 -16.99 12.44
N ASP A 27 -8.36 -16.50 11.65
CA ASP A 27 -8.52 -16.33 10.20
C ASP A 27 -8.14 -17.63 9.47
N ASN A 28 -9.12 -18.50 9.32
CA ASN A 28 -8.91 -19.79 8.66
C ASN A 28 -8.78 -19.65 7.13
N GLU A 29 -9.45 -18.67 6.53
CA GLU A 29 -9.35 -18.41 5.09
C GLU A 29 -7.95 -17.90 4.74
N GLY A 30 -7.42 -16.93 5.48
CA GLY A 30 -6.07 -16.44 5.29
C GLY A 30 -5.01 -17.51 5.50
N LYS A 31 -5.19 -18.43 6.48
CA LYS A 31 -4.29 -19.57 6.66
C LYS A 31 -4.31 -20.53 5.47
N GLU A 32 -5.48 -20.80 4.90
CA GLU A 32 -5.57 -21.68 3.73
C GLU A 32 -4.93 -21.02 2.50
N LEU A 33 -5.09 -19.70 2.31
CA LEU A 33 -4.39 -18.96 1.26
C LEU A 33 -2.86 -19.01 1.42
N ILE A 34 -2.34 -18.83 2.63
CA ILE A 34 -0.91 -18.95 2.90
C ILE A 34 -0.42 -20.36 2.57
N LYS A 35 -1.17 -21.39 2.96
CA LYS A 35 -0.83 -22.79 2.66
C LYS A 35 -0.80 -23.05 1.14
N GLN A 36 -1.79 -22.56 0.40
CA GLN A 36 -1.83 -22.70 -1.05
C GLN A 36 -0.65 -21.98 -1.72
N LEU A 37 -0.32 -20.78 -1.26
CA LEU A 37 0.83 -20.03 -1.75
C LEU A 37 2.14 -20.77 -1.47
N PHE A 38 2.30 -21.30 -0.27
CA PHE A 38 3.48 -22.10 0.11
C PHE A 38 3.61 -23.37 -0.75
N GLN A 39 2.51 -24.08 -0.97
CA GLN A 39 2.48 -25.27 -1.82
C GLN A 39 2.82 -24.91 -3.29
N PHE A 40 2.33 -23.77 -3.77
CA PHE A 40 2.67 -23.29 -5.11
C PHE A 40 4.15 -22.91 -5.22
N ALA A 41 4.67 -22.14 -4.26
CA ALA A 41 6.06 -21.72 -4.21
C ALA A 41 7.07 -22.87 -4.07
N SER A 42 6.61 -24.02 -3.52
CA SER A 42 7.46 -25.22 -3.33
C SER A 42 7.61 -26.04 -4.62
N LYS A 43 6.87 -25.75 -5.69
CA LYS A 43 7.02 -26.46 -6.97
C LYS A 43 8.38 -26.16 -7.60
N ALA A 44 9.02 -27.20 -8.15
CA ALA A 44 10.38 -27.09 -8.70
C ALA A 44 10.54 -25.99 -9.77
N GLU A 45 9.49 -25.77 -10.55
CA GLU A 45 9.48 -24.81 -11.66
C GLU A 45 9.45 -23.35 -11.24
N VAL A 46 9.01 -23.07 -9.98
CA VAL A 46 8.76 -21.70 -9.51
C VAL A 46 9.48 -21.34 -8.20
N ARG A 47 10.04 -22.31 -7.48
CA ARG A 47 10.59 -22.13 -6.11
C ARG A 47 11.69 -21.08 -5.98
N ASP A 48 12.44 -20.83 -7.06
CA ASP A 48 13.51 -19.82 -7.07
C ASP A 48 13.00 -18.42 -7.48
N LYS A 49 11.72 -18.30 -7.78
CA LYS A 49 11.07 -17.10 -8.33
C LYS A 49 9.87 -16.64 -7.52
N ILE A 50 9.27 -17.54 -6.77
CA ILE A 50 8.22 -17.23 -5.79
C ILE A 50 8.70 -17.75 -4.45
N VAL A 51 8.90 -16.83 -3.52
CA VAL A 51 9.43 -17.12 -2.20
C VAL A 51 8.42 -16.70 -1.14
N PHE A 52 8.12 -17.57 -0.21
CA PHE A 52 7.38 -17.24 1.00
C PHE A 52 8.33 -17.22 2.20
N LEU A 53 8.39 -16.08 2.88
CA LEU A 53 9.20 -15.89 4.07
C LEU A 53 8.34 -16.07 5.31
N GLU A 54 8.73 -17.03 6.12
CA GLU A 54 8.08 -17.32 7.40
C GLU A 54 8.48 -16.31 8.49
N ASP A 55 7.82 -16.37 9.62
CA ASP A 55 8.12 -15.58 10.82
C ASP A 55 8.17 -14.06 10.58
N TYR A 56 7.29 -13.56 9.73
CA TYR A 56 7.19 -12.13 9.45
C TYR A 56 7.14 -11.30 10.75
N ASP A 57 8.10 -10.40 10.89
CA ASP A 57 8.26 -9.46 11.99
C ASP A 57 8.71 -8.07 11.50
N MET A 58 8.94 -7.14 12.43
CA MET A 58 9.38 -5.79 12.09
C MET A 58 10.78 -5.75 11.45
N HIS A 59 11.66 -6.69 11.81
CA HIS A 59 13.01 -6.78 11.24
C HIS A 59 12.94 -7.19 9.77
N LEU A 60 12.22 -8.26 9.48
CA LEU A 60 11.99 -8.72 8.11
C LEU A 60 11.27 -7.67 7.27
N ALA A 61 10.22 -7.03 7.82
CA ALA A 61 9.50 -5.96 7.14
C ALA A 61 10.40 -4.82 6.71
N ARG A 62 11.35 -4.40 7.58
CA ARG A 62 12.32 -3.35 7.26
C ARG A 62 13.19 -3.72 6.05
N HIS A 63 13.69 -4.96 6.01
CA HIS A 63 14.53 -5.42 4.91
C HIS A 63 13.77 -5.53 3.60
N LEU A 64 12.52 -6.02 3.64
CA LEU A 64 11.66 -6.06 2.46
C LEU A 64 11.37 -4.67 1.90
N LEU A 65 11.07 -3.69 2.77
CA LEU A 65 10.83 -2.30 2.39
C LEU A 65 12.07 -1.59 1.82
N GLN A 66 13.27 -2.06 2.15
CA GLN A 66 14.52 -1.49 1.64
C GLN A 66 15.07 -2.24 0.43
N GLY A 67 14.67 -3.49 0.24
CA GLY A 67 15.23 -4.38 -0.79
C GLY A 67 14.34 -4.68 -1.98
N ALA A 68 13.04 -4.36 -1.91
CA ALA A 68 12.12 -4.57 -3.02
C ALA A 68 12.19 -3.42 -4.04
N ASP A 69 11.92 -3.71 -5.31
CA ASP A 69 11.78 -2.71 -6.37
C ASP A 69 10.34 -2.18 -6.44
N ALA A 70 9.37 -3.07 -6.29
CA ALA A 70 7.95 -2.77 -6.31
C ALA A 70 7.23 -3.37 -5.10
N TRP A 71 6.24 -2.66 -4.60
CA TRP A 71 5.38 -3.07 -3.50
C TRP A 71 3.98 -3.35 -4.03
N LEU A 72 3.62 -4.62 -4.05
CA LEU A 72 2.31 -5.06 -4.51
C LEU A 72 1.34 -5.06 -3.33
N ASN A 73 0.19 -4.38 -3.52
CA ASN A 73 -0.88 -4.34 -2.53
C ASN A 73 -2.24 -4.56 -3.22
N THR A 74 -2.94 -5.61 -2.82
CA THR A 74 -4.20 -6.03 -3.43
C THR A 74 -5.32 -6.18 -2.40
N PRO A 75 -5.69 -5.10 -1.68
CA PRO A 75 -6.82 -5.16 -0.77
C PRO A 75 -8.13 -5.36 -1.55
N ARG A 76 -9.13 -5.91 -0.90
CA ARG A 76 -10.50 -5.89 -1.41
C ARG A 76 -11.14 -4.54 -1.05
N ARG A 77 -11.27 -3.66 -2.04
CA ARG A 77 -11.90 -2.36 -1.85
C ARG A 77 -13.37 -2.52 -1.41
N PRO A 78 -13.88 -1.74 -0.44
CA PRO A 78 -13.24 -0.61 0.26
C PRO A 78 -12.68 -0.97 1.66
N LEU A 79 -12.09 -2.12 1.85
CA LEU A 79 -11.74 -2.64 3.18
C LEU A 79 -10.38 -2.18 3.72
N GLU A 80 -9.54 -1.53 2.90
CA GLU A 80 -8.26 -0.98 3.31
C GLU A 80 -8.43 0.43 3.89
N ALA A 81 -8.37 0.57 5.20
CA ALA A 81 -8.57 1.86 5.86
C ALA A 81 -7.43 2.87 5.58
N CYS A 82 -6.20 2.41 5.49
CA CYS A 82 -5.03 3.25 5.21
C CYS A 82 -3.98 2.56 4.34
N GLY A 83 -3.36 1.47 4.79
CA GLY A 83 -2.29 0.78 4.05
C GLY A 83 -0.91 1.37 4.29
N THR A 84 -0.49 1.54 5.56
CA THR A 84 0.79 2.16 5.94
C THR A 84 2.03 1.47 5.36
N SER A 85 1.95 0.19 4.97
CA SER A 85 3.05 -0.53 4.33
C SER A 85 3.45 0.12 2.99
N GLY A 86 2.48 0.51 2.17
CA GLY A 86 2.72 1.21 0.92
C GLY A 86 3.33 2.60 1.11
N ILE A 87 2.96 3.33 2.17
CA ILE A 87 3.58 4.62 2.52
C ILE A 87 5.05 4.42 2.88
N LYS A 88 5.35 3.40 3.70
CA LYS A 88 6.73 3.05 4.08
C LYS A 88 7.55 2.62 2.86
N ALA A 89 6.95 1.85 1.95
CA ALA A 89 7.59 1.49 0.68
C ALA A 89 7.93 2.75 -0.14
N ALA A 90 6.99 3.66 -0.31
CA ALA A 90 7.18 4.91 -1.05
C ALA A 90 8.33 5.76 -0.49
N ILE A 91 8.43 5.93 0.83
CA ILE A 91 9.50 6.68 1.49
C ILE A 91 10.86 6.03 1.24
N ASN A 92 10.92 4.70 1.13
CA ASN A 92 12.15 3.96 0.83
C ASN A 92 12.45 3.88 -0.69
N GLY A 93 11.67 4.52 -1.54
CA GLY A 93 11.85 4.52 -2.99
C GLY A 93 11.28 3.31 -3.71
N VAL A 94 10.59 2.43 -3.01
CA VAL A 94 9.90 1.28 -3.57
C VAL A 94 8.57 1.74 -4.20
N LEU A 95 8.34 1.37 -5.45
CA LEU A 95 7.16 1.84 -6.19
C LEU A 95 5.93 1.00 -5.90
N ASN A 96 4.82 1.66 -5.60
CA ASN A 96 3.56 0.99 -5.33
C ASN A 96 2.86 0.56 -6.63
N VAL A 97 2.40 -0.70 -6.63
CA VAL A 97 1.49 -1.31 -7.58
C VAL A 97 0.28 -1.76 -6.77
N SER A 98 -0.78 -0.97 -6.74
CA SER A 98 -1.86 -1.19 -5.77
C SER A 98 -3.23 -0.95 -6.35
N ILE A 99 -4.22 -1.66 -5.82
CA ILE A 99 -5.63 -1.29 -5.95
C ILE A 99 -5.82 0.10 -5.35
N LEU A 100 -6.72 0.89 -5.94
CA LEU A 100 -7.10 2.22 -5.44
C LEU A 100 -7.98 2.05 -4.20
N ASP A 101 -7.32 1.89 -3.04
CA ASP A 101 -7.95 1.81 -1.74
C ASP A 101 -7.05 2.47 -0.68
N GLY A 102 -7.61 2.83 0.47
CA GLY A 102 -6.89 3.52 1.53
C GLY A 102 -6.10 4.73 1.03
N TRP A 103 -4.86 4.89 1.49
CA TRP A 103 -3.99 6.02 1.16
C TRP A 103 -3.69 6.18 -0.34
N TRP A 104 -3.76 5.06 -1.09
CA TRP A 104 -3.43 5.09 -2.52
C TRP A 104 -4.50 5.79 -3.36
N CYS A 105 -5.74 5.92 -2.85
CA CYS A 105 -6.76 6.77 -3.46
C CYS A 105 -6.32 8.24 -3.52
N GLU A 106 -5.59 8.70 -2.49
CA GLU A 106 -5.09 10.07 -2.39
C GLU A 106 -3.70 10.24 -3.01
N GLY A 107 -2.82 9.24 -2.82
CA GLY A 107 -1.41 9.30 -3.24
C GLY A 107 -1.16 8.99 -4.70
N TYR A 108 -2.06 8.29 -5.36
CA TYR A 108 -1.84 7.80 -6.71
C TYR A 108 -1.73 8.93 -7.75
N SER A 109 -0.74 8.79 -8.60
CA SER A 109 -0.71 9.39 -9.94
C SER A 109 0.17 8.51 -10.85
N LYS A 110 0.00 8.68 -12.17
CA LYS A 110 0.81 7.93 -13.16
C LYS A 110 2.31 8.16 -13.02
N GLU A 111 2.71 9.29 -12.44
CA GLU A 111 4.11 9.65 -12.21
C GLU A 111 4.69 9.01 -10.95
N ARG A 112 3.87 8.42 -10.06
CA ARG A 112 4.26 7.95 -8.73
C ARG A 112 4.22 6.44 -8.54
N GLY A 113 3.51 5.73 -9.41
CA GLY A 113 3.33 4.29 -9.33
C GLY A 113 2.26 3.80 -10.28
N TRP A 114 1.67 2.66 -9.96
CA TRP A 114 0.63 2.04 -10.78
C TRP A 114 -0.60 1.69 -9.96
N ARG A 115 -1.75 1.83 -10.59
CA ARG A 115 -3.03 1.36 -10.05
C ARG A 115 -3.40 -0.01 -10.67
N ILE A 116 -4.09 -0.80 -9.91
CA ILE A 116 -4.76 -2.02 -10.34
C ILE A 116 -6.25 -1.69 -10.41
N GLY A 117 -6.88 -1.88 -11.57
CA GLY A 117 -8.27 -1.47 -11.78
C GLY A 117 -8.46 0.06 -11.80
N ASN A 118 -9.70 0.50 -11.66
CA ASN A 118 -10.07 1.91 -11.69
C ASN A 118 -10.74 2.40 -10.40
N GLY A 119 -10.77 1.57 -9.35
CA GLY A 119 -11.39 1.87 -8.07
C GLY A 119 -12.89 1.56 -8.03
N GLU A 120 -13.30 0.60 -8.82
CA GLU A 120 -14.66 0.05 -8.77
C GLU A 120 -14.89 -0.73 -7.47
N GLU A 121 -16.15 -0.80 -7.05
CA GLU A 121 -16.62 -1.65 -5.96
C GLU A 121 -17.51 -2.75 -6.55
N TYR A 122 -17.42 -3.93 -5.98
CA TYR A 122 -18.08 -5.11 -6.49
C TYR A 122 -18.89 -5.80 -5.39
N GLU A 123 -20.11 -6.22 -5.72
CA GLU A 123 -20.95 -7.03 -4.81
C GLU A 123 -20.48 -8.50 -4.80
N ASP A 124 -20.04 -9.02 -5.94
CA ASP A 124 -19.52 -10.39 -6.08
C ASP A 124 -17.99 -10.41 -5.97
N LEU A 125 -17.50 -11.00 -4.88
CA LEU A 125 -16.06 -11.11 -4.60
C LEU A 125 -15.32 -12.00 -5.63
N GLY A 126 -15.95 -13.02 -6.16
CA GLY A 126 -15.35 -13.88 -7.19
C GLY A 126 -15.17 -13.15 -8.52
N TYR A 127 -16.15 -12.33 -8.87
CA TYR A 127 -16.04 -11.44 -10.03
C TYR A 127 -14.98 -10.37 -9.80
N GLN A 128 -14.93 -9.75 -8.64
CA GLN A 128 -13.89 -8.80 -8.24
C GLN A 128 -12.51 -9.42 -8.41
N ASP A 129 -12.25 -10.57 -7.79
CA ASP A 129 -10.97 -11.27 -7.87
C ASP A 129 -10.57 -11.57 -9.34
N THR A 130 -11.54 -11.90 -10.19
CA THR A 130 -11.31 -12.14 -11.62
C THR A 130 -10.89 -10.87 -12.36
N VAL A 131 -11.63 -9.78 -12.20
CA VAL A 131 -11.36 -8.50 -12.89
C VAL A 131 -10.04 -7.88 -12.40
N GLU A 132 -9.84 -7.84 -11.09
CA GLU A 132 -8.65 -7.24 -10.49
C GLU A 132 -7.39 -8.05 -10.77
N SER A 133 -7.47 -9.39 -10.83
CA SER A 133 -6.33 -10.21 -11.26
C SER A 133 -5.93 -9.93 -12.71
N GLN A 134 -6.90 -9.76 -13.61
CA GLN A 134 -6.60 -9.40 -15.00
C GLN A 134 -5.96 -8.00 -15.08
N ALA A 135 -6.48 -7.03 -14.32
CA ALA A 135 -5.92 -5.69 -14.24
C ALA A 135 -4.49 -5.71 -13.69
N LEU A 136 -4.22 -6.51 -12.65
CA LEU A 136 -2.88 -6.71 -12.09
C LEU A 136 -1.91 -7.25 -13.14
N TYR A 137 -2.26 -8.34 -13.82
CA TYR A 137 -1.39 -8.91 -14.86
C TYR A 137 -1.15 -7.92 -16.00
N ASN A 138 -2.18 -7.19 -16.43
CA ASN A 138 -2.03 -6.17 -17.46
C ASN A 138 -1.06 -5.06 -17.00
N ALA A 139 -1.16 -4.59 -15.76
CA ALA A 139 -0.23 -3.60 -15.22
C ALA A 139 1.21 -4.13 -15.18
N LEU A 140 1.41 -5.35 -14.68
CA LEU A 140 2.74 -5.98 -14.61
C LEU A 140 3.37 -6.16 -15.98
N GLU A 141 2.66 -6.78 -16.93
CA GLU A 141 3.18 -7.15 -18.25
C GLU A 141 3.42 -5.93 -19.15
N ASN A 142 2.51 -4.95 -19.14
CA ASN A 142 2.53 -3.86 -20.10
C ASN A 142 3.13 -2.56 -19.56
N GLU A 143 3.25 -2.38 -18.24
CA GLU A 143 3.67 -1.12 -17.65
C GLU A 143 4.85 -1.28 -16.67
N VAL A 144 4.70 -2.09 -15.61
CA VAL A 144 5.66 -2.18 -14.51
C VAL A 144 6.98 -2.79 -14.97
N ILE A 145 6.92 -4.01 -15.50
CA ILE A 145 8.11 -4.75 -15.95
C ILE A 145 8.82 -4.02 -17.10
N PRO A 146 8.12 -3.57 -18.16
CA PRO A 146 8.75 -2.77 -19.20
C PRO A 146 9.42 -1.51 -18.68
N CYS A 147 8.79 -0.77 -17.78
CA CYS A 147 9.36 0.43 -17.18
C CYS A 147 10.63 0.16 -16.37
N PHE A 148 10.66 -0.94 -15.61
CA PHE A 148 11.84 -1.34 -14.84
C PHE A 148 13.03 -1.68 -15.75
N TYR A 149 12.79 -2.42 -16.83
CA TYR A 149 13.83 -2.89 -17.74
C TYR A 149 14.18 -1.90 -18.85
N GLU A 150 13.39 -0.83 -19.03
CA GLU A 150 13.72 0.20 -20.02
C GLU A 150 15.05 0.88 -19.71
N ARG A 151 15.95 0.88 -20.69
CA ARG A 151 17.25 1.54 -20.60
C ARG A 151 17.39 2.57 -21.71
N LYS A 152 17.50 3.84 -21.32
CA LYS A 152 17.74 4.96 -22.23
C LYS A 152 19.04 5.65 -21.82
N ASN A 153 19.84 6.12 -22.80
CA ASN A 153 20.99 6.99 -22.64
C ASN A 153 21.80 6.74 -21.37
N GLY A 154 22.70 5.76 -21.37
CA GLY A 154 23.63 5.50 -20.26
C GLY A 154 23.21 4.36 -19.32
N ASN A 155 22.40 3.43 -19.81
CA ASN A 155 22.06 2.17 -19.12
C ASN A 155 21.32 2.32 -17.77
N ARG A 156 20.59 3.44 -17.55
CA ARG A 156 19.80 3.68 -16.34
C ARG A 156 18.32 3.64 -16.66
N PRO A 157 17.46 3.11 -15.75
CA PRO A 157 16.00 3.07 -15.91
C PRO A 157 15.42 4.47 -15.62
N GLY A 158 15.54 5.40 -16.56
CA GLY A 158 15.23 6.80 -16.34
C GLY A 158 13.79 7.08 -15.89
N ASN A 159 12.82 6.38 -16.48
CA ASN A 159 11.42 6.54 -16.11
C ASN A 159 11.12 5.94 -14.73
N TRP A 160 11.72 4.82 -14.39
CA TRP A 160 11.64 4.23 -13.06
C TRP A 160 12.15 5.17 -11.98
N LEU A 161 13.36 5.72 -12.18
CA LEU A 161 13.97 6.67 -11.24
C LEU A 161 13.18 7.97 -11.09
N LYS A 162 12.52 8.45 -12.15
CA LYS A 162 11.61 9.59 -12.06
C LYS A 162 10.41 9.29 -11.17
N LYS A 163 9.79 8.13 -11.35
CA LYS A 163 8.68 7.68 -10.51
C LYS A 163 9.10 7.52 -9.06
N MET A 164 10.26 6.91 -8.78
CA MET A 164 10.81 6.78 -7.43
C MET A 164 10.90 8.15 -6.74
N LYS A 165 11.52 9.14 -7.38
CA LYS A 165 11.67 10.48 -6.83
C LYS A 165 10.32 11.17 -6.60
N ALA A 166 9.37 11.04 -7.51
CA ALA A 166 8.04 11.61 -7.37
C ALA A 166 7.25 10.95 -6.24
N SER A 167 7.36 9.62 -6.10
CA SER A 167 6.72 8.85 -5.03
C SER A 167 7.30 9.21 -3.66
N MET A 168 8.63 9.23 -3.52
CA MET A 168 9.29 9.64 -2.27
C MET A 168 8.92 11.05 -1.85
N LYS A 169 8.95 12.01 -2.80
CA LYS A 169 8.59 13.41 -2.52
C LYS A 169 7.16 13.49 -1.98
N MET A 170 6.21 12.88 -2.67
CA MET A 170 4.81 12.85 -2.27
C MET A 170 4.63 12.24 -0.87
N ALA A 171 5.26 11.08 -0.60
CA ALA A 171 5.12 10.41 0.68
C ALA A 171 5.70 11.27 1.84
N MET A 172 6.83 11.94 1.63
CA MET A 172 7.44 12.82 2.63
C MET A 172 6.64 14.11 2.87
N GLU A 173 6.01 14.66 1.82
CA GLU A 173 5.25 15.91 1.92
C GLU A 173 3.84 15.70 2.49
N TYR A 174 3.13 14.66 2.04
CA TYR A 174 1.70 14.50 2.33
C TYR A 174 1.36 13.37 3.31
N PHE A 175 2.20 12.33 3.40
CA PHE A 175 1.93 11.14 4.20
C PHE A 175 2.92 10.96 5.36
N CYS A 176 3.47 12.04 5.88
CA CYS A 176 4.32 12.02 7.06
C CYS A 176 3.52 12.35 8.34
N SER A 177 3.94 11.77 9.46
CA SER A 177 3.30 11.97 10.77
C SER A 177 3.38 13.42 11.26
N LEU A 178 4.43 14.14 10.89
CA LEU A 178 4.60 15.55 11.29
C LEU A 178 3.48 16.42 10.70
N ARG A 179 3.18 16.27 9.40
CA ARG A 179 2.06 16.98 8.77
C ARG A 179 0.73 16.58 9.40
N MET A 180 0.51 15.28 9.57
CA MET A 180 -0.72 14.74 10.17
C MET A 180 -0.97 15.34 11.56
N VAL A 181 0.02 15.35 12.43
CA VAL A 181 -0.11 15.91 13.79
C VAL A 181 -0.39 17.41 13.72
N SER A 182 0.33 18.15 12.85
CA SER A 182 0.09 19.59 12.68
C SER A 182 -1.34 19.90 12.18
N ASP A 183 -1.87 19.08 11.29
CA ASP A 183 -3.25 19.24 10.81
C ASP A 183 -4.27 18.92 11.91
N TYR A 184 -4.04 17.87 12.70
CA TYR A 184 -4.91 17.51 13.82
C TYR A 184 -4.88 18.58 14.92
N GLU A 185 -3.70 19.12 15.24
CA GLU A 185 -3.57 20.19 16.20
C GLU A 185 -4.40 21.41 15.79
N LYS A 186 -4.22 21.87 14.54
CA LYS A 186 -4.86 23.10 14.05
C LYS A 186 -6.36 22.96 13.80
N GLN A 187 -6.79 21.80 13.29
CA GLN A 187 -8.17 21.61 12.84
C GLN A 187 -9.08 21.03 13.90
N TYR A 188 -8.53 20.34 14.91
CA TYR A 188 -9.32 19.63 15.91
C TYR A 188 -8.92 19.98 17.34
N TYR A 189 -7.66 19.81 17.74
CA TYR A 189 -7.28 19.92 19.14
C TYR A 189 -7.39 21.35 19.66
N ILE A 190 -6.83 22.32 18.96
CA ILE A 190 -6.92 23.73 19.36
C ILE A 190 -8.38 24.24 19.33
N PRO A 191 -9.18 24.02 18.27
CA PRO A 191 -10.59 24.40 18.27
C PRO A 191 -11.39 23.75 19.40
N ALA A 192 -11.18 22.45 19.65
CA ALA A 192 -11.88 21.75 20.73
C ALA A 192 -11.51 22.28 22.12
N ALA A 193 -10.23 22.57 22.36
CA ALA A 193 -9.78 23.16 23.64
C ALA A 193 -10.39 24.56 23.87
N ARG A 194 -10.40 25.39 22.84
CA ARG A 194 -11.03 26.73 22.91
C ARG A 194 -12.53 26.64 23.22
N ARG A 195 -13.23 25.74 22.52
CA ARG A 195 -14.66 25.56 22.77
C ARG A 195 -14.94 25.04 24.18
N TRP A 196 -14.07 24.18 24.69
CA TRP A 196 -14.16 23.71 26.08
C TRP A 196 -13.99 24.84 27.08
N GLU A 197 -13.00 25.73 26.89
CA GLU A 197 -12.79 26.91 27.73
C GLU A 197 -13.99 27.87 27.68
N GLU A 198 -14.58 28.10 26.52
CA GLU A 198 -15.80 28.88 26.35
C GLU A 198 -16.98 28.31 27.15
N LEU A 199 -17.20 26.97 27.03
CA LEU A 199 -18.28 26.29 27.75
C LEU A 199 -18.12 26.37 29.26
N LEU A 200 -16.90 26.25 29.78
CA LEU A 200 -16.64 26.39 31.19
C LEU A 200 -16.89 27.83 31.68
N ALA A 201 -16.61 28.82 30.85
CA ALA A 201 -16.90 30.22 31.18
C ALA A 201 -18.42 30.48 31.19
N GLU A 202 -19.15 29.96 30.17
CA GLU A 202 -20.60 30.03 30.09
C GLU A 202 -21.27 29.37 31.33
N GLU A 203 -20.81 28.19 31.75
CA GLU A 203 -21.31 27.49 32.96
C GLU A 203 -21.02 28.27 34.24
N ALA A 204 -19.87 28.93 34.35
CA ALA A 204 -19.52 29.74 35.52
C ALA A 204 -20.39 30.99 35.61
N GLU A 205 -20.62 31.70 34.52
CA GLU A 205 -21.51 32.85 34.44
C GLU A 205 -22.96 32.49 34.84
N GLU A 206 -23.49 31.39 34.32
CA GLU A 206 -24.82 30.88 34.66
C GLU A 206 -24.95 30.50 36.13
N ALA A 207 -23.88 29.95 36.74
CA ALA A 207 -23.86 29.62 38.17
C ALA A 207 -23.86 30.86 39.05
N GLU A 208 -23.10 31.91 38.70
CA GLU A 208 -23.08 33.18 39.40
C GLU A 208 -24.44 33.89 39.34
N GLU A 209 -25.08 33.92 38.18
CA GLU A 209 -26.40 34.51 38.02
C GLU A 209 -27.49 33.75 38.84
N ALA A 210 -27.34 32.44 38.99
CA ALA A 210 -28.28 31.62 39.76
C ALA A 210 -28.12 31.84 41.30
N GLU A 211 -26.95 32.24 41.79
CA GLU A 211 -26.72 32.56 43.22
C GLU A 211 -27.20 33.96 43.59
N GLU A 212 -27.36 34.89 42.63
CA GLU A 212 -27.85 36.26 42.87
C GLU A 212 -29.38 36.36 42.93
N HIS A 213 -30.12 35.28 42.60
CA HIS A 213 -31.59 35.23 42.57
C HIS A 213 -32.13 34.32 43.67
#